data_fc481cdd859d5491e5884603916ec414
#
_entry.id   fc481cdd859d5491e5884603916ec414
#
_cell.length_a   1.000
_cell.length_b   1.000
_cell.length_c   1.000
_cell.angle_alpha   90.00
_cell.angle_beta   90.00
_cell.angle_gamma   90.00
#
_symmetry.space_group_name_H-M   'P 1'
#
loop_
_entity.id
_entity.type
_entity.pdbx_description
1 polymer ?
#
loop_
_entity_poly.entity_id
_entity_poly.type
_entity_poly.pdbx_seq_one_letter_code
_entity_poly.pdbx_strand_id
1 'polypeptide(L)'
;MSAPDAEALQALFTKPYGEAAPTEAQWRELYADDVHFTDPTQEKQGIKAYLEAQDGLIKRCDDVMLKASDLAISGNVAFIEWTMGLKIKGVEFVYPGASRLRFNDEGLITDHRDYFDFVGPTFGPVPLIGPFVRWMYGRFVT
;
A
#
# COMPACT_ATOMS: atom_id res chain seq x y z
N MET A 1 9.39 -2.04 -24.95
CA MET A 1 9.09 -1.84 -23.51
C MET A 1 8.01 -2.82 -23.12
N SER A 2 8.23 -3.63 -22.11
CA SER A 2 7.20 -4.56 -21.63
C SER A 2 6.60 -4.07 -20.32
N ALA A 3 5.26 -4.08 -20.27
CA ALA A 3 4.53 -3.76 -19.04
C ALA A 3 4.54 -4.98 -18.10
N PRO A 4 4.42 -4.78 -16.79
CA PRO A 4 4.21 -5.88 -15.86
C PRO A 4 2.93 -6.63 -16.20
N ASP A 5 2.88 -7.92 -15.88
CA ASP A 5 1.67 -8.70 -16.02
C ASP A 5 0.60 -8.19 -15.02
N ALA A 6 -0.56 -7.80 -15.55
CA ALA A 6 -1.65 -7.24 -14.74
C ALA A 6 -2.14 -8.24 -13.68
N GLU A 7 -2.27 -9.52 -14.03
CA GLU A 7 -2.71 -10.54 -13.07
C GLU A 7 -1.69 -10.74 -11.96
N ALA A 8 -0.41 -10.80 -12.31
CA ALA A 8 0.66 -10.94 -11.32
C ALA A 8 0.71 -9.72 -10.40
N LEU A 9 0.51 -8.53 -10.95
CA LEU A 9 0.50 -7.30 -10.18
C LEU A 9 -0.69 -7.26 -9.21
N GLN A 10 -1.88 -7.62 -9.67
CA GLN A 10 -3.05 -7.71 -8.79
C GLN A 10 -2.86 -8.75 -7.69
N ALA A 11 -2.27 -9.90 -8.02
CA ALA A 11 -1.98 -10.94 -7.02
C ALA A 11 -1.00 -10.44 -5.95
N LEU A 12 0.00 -9.67 -6.36
CA LEU A 12 0.98 -9.09 -5.44
C LEU A 12 0.33 -8.10 -4.46
N PHE A 13 -0.73 -7.40 -4.90
CA PHE A 13 -1.46 -6.42 -4.10
C PHE A 13 -2.72 -7.03 -3.45
N THR A 14 -2.73 -8.33 -3.24
CA THR A 14 -3.87 -9.03 -2.63
C THR A 14 -3.39 -9.95 -1.52
N LYS A 15 -3.86 -9.70 -0.32
CA LYS A 15 -3.61 -10.52 0.87
C LYS A 15 -4.86 -10.50 1.75
N PRO A 16 -5.71 -11.54 1.68
CA PRO A 16 -6.85 -11.63 2.59
C PRO A 16 -6.41 -11.75 4.05
N TYR A 17 -7.31 -11.41 4.97
CA TYR A 17 -7.06 -11.68 6.38
C TYR A 17 -6.83 -13.18 6.60
N GLY A 18 -5.91 -13.51 7.49
CA GLY A 18 -5.61 -14.89 7.85
C GLY A 18 -4.72 -15.64 6.86
N GLU A 19 -4.36 -15.03 5.74
CA GLU A 19 -3.50 -15.66 4.73
C GLU A 19 -2.11 -15.06 4.70
N ALA A 20 -1.15 -15.81 4.17
CA ALA A 20 0.23 -15.36 4.07
C ALA A 20 0.38 -14.23 3.04
N ALA A 21 1.28 -13.31 3.32
CA ALA A 21 1.67 -12.27 2.37
C ALA A 21 2.46 -12.89 1.20
N PRO A 22 2.49 -12.22 0.03
CA PRO A 22 3.37 -12.64 -1.06
C PRO A 22 4.83 -12.76 -0.59
N THR A 23 5.56 -13.70 -1.16
CA THR A 23 6.95 -13.95 -0.80
C THR A 23 7.89 -12.91 -1.40
N GLU A 24 9.10 -12.79 -0.85
CA GLU A 24 10.12 -11.92 -1.41
C GLU A 24 10.40 -12.25 -2.88
N ALA A 25 10.44 -13.55 -3.24
CA ALA A 25 10.65 -13.96 -4.61
C ALA A 25 9.57 -13.44 -5.55
N GLN A 26 8.30 -13.46 -5.11
CA GLN A 26 7.19 -12.92 -5.89
C GLN A 26 7.32 -11.41 -6.11
N TRP A 27 7.74 -10.66 -5.08
CA TRP A 27 8.00 -9.22 -5.20
C TRP A 27 9.13 -8.96 -6.18
N ARG A 28 10.23 -9.72 -6.09
CA ARG A 28 11.40 -9.54 -6.97
C ARG A 28 11.15 -9.88 -8.43
N GLU A 29 10.11 -10.64 -8.72
CA GLU A 29 9.71 -10.90 -10.12
C GLU A 29 9.21 -9.64 -10.81
N LEU A 30 8.61 -8.70 -10.05
CA LEU A 30 8.01 -7.48 -10.60
C LEU A 30 8.75 -6.20 -10.21
N TYR A 31 9.60 -6.23 -9.19
CA TYR A 31 10.28 -5.04 -8.67
C TYR A 31 11.77 -5.12 -8.91
N ALA A 32 12.37 -3.99 -9.33
CA ALA A 32 13.83 -3.87 -9.40
C ALA A 32 14.43 -3.82 -7.99
N ASP A 33 15.68 -4.27 -7.86
CA ASP A 33 16.38 -4.29 -6.57
C ASP A 33 16.54 -2.89 -5.98
N ASP A 34 16.67 -1.87 -6.82
CA ASP A 34 16.91 -0.48 -6.43
C ASP A 34 15.62 0.36 -6.39
N VAL A 35 14.45 -0.27 -6.30
CA VAL A 35 13.18 0.45 -6.30
C VAL A 35 13.15 1.52 -5.21
N HIS A 36 12.64 2.69 -5.57
CA HIS A 36 12.39 3.77 -4.63
C HIS A 36 10.93 3.75 -4.21
N PHE A 37 10.69 3.69 -2.91
CA PHE A 37 9.34 3.65 -2.34
C PHE A 37 9.06 4.89 -1.53
N THR A 38 7.85 5.47 -1.69
CA THR A 38 7.38 6.62 -0.92
C THR A 38 5.92 6.43 -0.54
N ASP A 39 5.57 6.73 0.69
CA ASP A 39 4.18 6.88 1.11
C ASP A 39 4.03 8.13 1.99
N PRO A 40 2.81 8.47 2.48
CA PRO A 40 2.63 9.68 3.30
C PRO A 40 3.45 9.73 4.58
N THR A 41 3.98 8.60 5.05
CA THR A 41 4.68 8.53 6.35
C THR A 41 6.16 8.22 6.23
N GLN A 42 6.65 7.73 5.10
CA GLN A 42 8.02 7.24 4.98
C GLN A 42 8.53 7.18 3.56
N GLU A 43 9.84 7.01 3.44
CA GLU A 43 10.55 6.81 2.18
C GLU A 43 11.56 5.69 2.37
N LYS A 44 11.66 4.77 1.43
CA LYS A 44 12.57 3.63 1.48
C LYS A 44 13.30 3.47 0.15
N GLN A 45 14.58 3.13 0.22
CA GLN A 45 15.40 2.86 -0.95
C GLN A 45 15.77 1.38 -0.99
N GLY A 46 15.44 0.72 -2.10
CA GLY A 46 15.72 -0.68 -2.31
C GLY A 46 14.59 -1.62 -1.88
N ILE A 47 14.45 -2.72 -2.60
CA ILE A 47 13.37 -3.70 -2.36
C ILE A 47 13.47 -4.32 -0.96
N LYS A 48 14.67 -4.56 -0.47
CA LYS A 48 14.88 -5.15 0.85
C LYS A 48 14.33 -4.24 1.95
N ALA A 49 14.63 -2.94 1.89
CA ALA A 49 14.14 -1.98 2.88
C ALA A 49 12.61 -1.87 2.84
N TYR A 50 12.03 -1.89 1.64
CA TYR A 50 10.58 -1.85 1.46
C TYR A 50 9.91 -3.08 2.07
N LEU A 51 10.44 -4.28 1.79
CA LEU A 51 9.88 -5.52 2.32
C LEU A 51 10.05 -5.64 3.84
N GLU A 52 11.15 -5.14 4.38
CA GLU A 52 11.34 -5.08 5.84
C GLU A 52 10.31 -4.17 6.49
N ALA A 53 9.97 -3.05 5.86
CA ALA A 53 8.93 -2.14 6.36
C ALA A 53 7.55 -2.82 6.34
N GLN A 54 7.22 -3.53 5.29
CA GLN A 54 5.97 -4.29 5.20
C GLN A 54 5.90 -5.39 6.26
N ASP A 55 6.96 -6.16 6.40
CA ASP A 55 7.04 -7.23 7.38
C ASP A 55 6.89 -6.69 8.80
N GLY A 56 7.50 -5.54 9.08
CA GLY A 56 7.34 -4.87 10.37
C GLY A 56 5.90 -4.45 10.64
N LEU A 57 5.19 -3.96 9.64
CA LEU A 57 3.78 -3.61 9.78
C LEU A 57 2.94 -4.85 10.10
N ILE A 58 3.15 -5.94 9.35
CA ILE A 58 2.42 -7.19 9.55
C ILE A 58 2.65 -7.74 10.96
N LYS A 59 3.89 -7.69 11.43
CA LYS A 59 4.24 -8.18 12.78
C LYS A 59 3.64 -7.34 13.91
N ARG A 60 3.43 -6.05 13.67
CA ARG A 60 2.86 -5.16 14.69
C ARG A 60 1.34 -5.22 14.76
N CYS A 61 0.69 -5.79 13.77
CA CYS A 61 -0.77 -5.94 13.71
C CYS A 61 -1.19 -7.36 14.07
N ASP A 62 -2.41 -7.53 14.57
CA ASP A 62 -2.99 -8.85 14.78
C ASP A 62 -3.26 -9.53 13.44
N ASP A 63 -3.70 -8.76 12.45
CA ASP A 63 -3.91 -9.23 11.09
C ASP A 63 -3.87 -8.05 10.12
N VAL A 64 -3.52 -8.32 8.88
CA VAL A 64 -3.42 -7.32 7.81
C VAL A 64 -4.10 -7.86 6.56
N MET A 65 -4.87 -7.00 5.90
CA MET A 65 -5.51 -7.32 4.62
C MET A 65 -5.12 -6.28 3.59
N LEU A 66 -4.93 -6.72 2.35
CA LEU A 66 -4.80 -5.85 1.19
C LEU A 66 -5.66 -6.43 0.07
N LYS A 67 -6.50 -5.59 -0.53
CA LYS A 67 -7.39 -6.00 -1.60
C LYS A 67 -7.28 -5.04 -2.77
N ALA A 68 -6.71 -5.50 -3.87
CA ALA A 68 -6.66 -4.75 -5.12
C ALA A 68 -8.05 -4.70 -5.76
N SER A 69 -8.40 -3.56 -6.33
CA SER A 69 -9.67 -3.38 -7.06
C SER A 69 -9.41 -3.07 -8.53
N ASP A 70 -9.00 -1.85 -8.86
CA ASP A 70 -8.83 -1.42 -10.24
C ASP A 70 -7.37 -1.22 -10.61
N LEU A 71 -7.03 -1.52 -11.85
CA LEU A 71 -5.68 -1.36 -12.38
C LEU A 71 -5.76 -0.71 -13.75
N ALA A 72 -4.89 0.27 -13.98
CA ALA A 72 -4.73 0.91 -15.29
C ALA A 72 -3.25 1.06 -15.60
N ILE A 73 -2.87 0.81 -16.85
CA ILE A 73 -1.50 0.96 -17.31
C ILE A 73 -1.49 1.94 -18.48
N SER A 74 -0.61 2.93 -18.41
CA SER A 74 -0.41 3.91 -19.47
C SER A 74 1.08 4.16 -19.65
N GLY A 75 1.62 3.80 -20.82
CA GLY A 75 3.06 3.92 -21.07
C GLY A 75 3.88 3.09 -20.07
N ASN A 76 4.78 3.73 -19.34
CA ASN A 76 5.61 3.09 -18.33
C ASN A 76 5.09 3.27 -16.90
N VAL A 77 3.82 3.60 -16.74
CA VAL A 77 3.20 3.86 -15.44
C VAL A 77 1.98 2.98 -15.27
N ALA A 78 1.83 2.39 -14.09
CA ALA A 78 0.63 1.67 -13.68
C ALA A 78 0.06 2.33 -12.44
N PHE A 79 -1.29 2.37 -12.37
CA PHE A 79 -2.01 2.78 -11.16
C PHE A 79 -2.87 1.61 -10.71
N ILE A 80 -2.78 1.28 -9.44
CA ILE A 80 -3.61 0.22 -8.86
C ILE A 80 -4.29 0.75 -7.61
N GLU A 81 -5.61 0.63 -7.58
CA GLU A 81 -6.42 1.00 -6.42
C GLU A 81 -6.54 -0.21 -5.50
N TRP A 82 -6.47 0.04 -4.20
CA TRP A 82 -6.56 -1.01 -3.20
C TRP A 82 -7.21 -0.50 -1.92
N THR A 83 -7.63 -1.45 -1.10
CA THR A 83 -8.08 -1.22 0.26
C THR A 83 -7.18 -2.00 1.20
N MET A 84 -6.63 -1.35 2.21
CA MET A 84 -5.81 -1.99 3.24
C MET A 84 -6.58 -2.01 4.56
N GLY A 85 -6.60 -3.18 5.19
CA GLY A 85 -7.20 -3.33 6.52
C GLY A 85 -6.14 -3.74 7.53
N LEU A 86 -6.17 -3.12 8.70
CA LEU A 86 -5.30 -3.43 9.83
C LEU A 86 -6.17 -3.77 11.03
N LYS A 87 -5.97 -4.93 11.62
CA LYS A 87 -6.62 -5.31 12.88
C LYS A 87 -5.63 -5.20 14.02
N ILE A 88 -5.93 -4.35 14.99
CA ILE A 88 -5.07 -4.10 16.13
C ILE A 88 -5.94 -4.04 17.39
N LYS A 89 -5.73 -5.00 18.31
CA LYS A 89 -6.43 -5.05 19.62
C LYS A 89 -7.96 -4.93 19.47
N GLY A 90 -8.52 -5.67 18.52
CA GLY A 90 -9.96 -5.71 18.32
C GLY A 90 -10.54 -4.55 17.51
N VAL A 91 -9.71 -3.62 17.05
CA VAL A 91 -10.14 -2.50 16.20
C VAL A 91 -9.64 -2.73 14.79
N GLU A 92 -10.53 -2.51 13.82
CA GLU A 92 -10.18 -2.55 12.41
C GLU A 92 -10.01 -1.14 11.87
N PHE A 93 -8.86 -0.88 11.25
CA PHE A 93 -8.57 0.36 10.55
C PHE A 93 -8.54 0.07 9.05
N VAL A 94 -9.31 0.82 8.25
CA VAL A 94 -9.46 0.57 6.82
C VAL A 94 -8.98 1.80 6.05
N TYR A 95 -8.05 1.58 5.11
CA TYR A 95 -7.40 2.62 4.33
C TYR A 95 -7.64 2.37 2.84
N PRO A 96 -8.52 3.13 2.18
CA PRO A 96 -8.55 3.13 0.72
C PRO A 96 -7.35 3.91 0.21
N GLY A 97 -6.76 3.43 -0.87
CA GLY A 97 -5.60 4.07 -1.45
C GLY A 97 -5.30 3.61 -2.85
N ALA A 98 -4.21 4.11 -3.40
CA ALA A 98 -3.74 3.75 -4.72
C ALA A 98 -2.22 3.84 -4.76
N SER A 99 -1.62 3.01 -5.59
CA SER A 99 -0.19 3.05 -5.85
C SER A 99 0.08 3.48 -7.28
N ARG A 100 1.05 4.37 -7.46
CA ARG A 100 1.63 4.68 -8.77
C ARG A 100 2.94 3.91 -8.90
N LEU A 101 3.05 3.12 -9.94
CA LEU A 101 4.19 2.24 -10.19
C LEU A 101 4.81 2.63 -11.51
N ARG A 102 6.10 3.03 -11.51
CA ARG A 102 6.85 3.27 -12.74
C ARG A 102 7.76 2.09 -12.98
N PHE A 103 7.82 1.63 -14.23
CA PHE A 103 8.63 0.47 -14.57
C PHE A 103 9.61 0.82 -15.71
N ASN A 104 10.71 0.09 -15.74
CA ASN A 104 11.77 0.26 -16.73
C ASN A 104 11.48 -0.55 -18.00
N ASP A 105 12.43 -0.56 -18.92
CA ASP A 105 12.28 -1.28 -20.20
C ASP A 105 12.19 -2.80 -20.04
N GLU A 106 12.64 -3.33 -18.91
CA GLU A 106 12.53 -4.75 -18.58
C GLU A 106 11.21 -5.10 -17.92
N GLY A 107 10.35 -4.11 -17.67
CA GLY A 107 9.07 -4.30 -17.01
C GLY A 107 9.16 -4.40 -15.49
N LEU A 108 10.30 -4.03 -14.90
CA LEU A 108 10.49 -4.05 -13.45
C LEU A 108 10.16 -2.68 -12.86
N ILE A 109 9.46 -2.69 -11.72
CA ILE A 109 9.05 -1.47 -11.02
C ILE A 109 10.26 -0.84 -10.35
N THR A 110 10.54 0.41 -10.69
CA THR A 110 11.69 1.18 -10.16
C THR A 110 11.27 2.30 -9.22
N ASP A 111 10.01 2.72 -9.26
CA ASP A 111 9.47 3.76 -8.39
C ASP A 111 8.04 3.39 -8.00
N HIS A 112 7.77 3.37 -6.70
CA HIS A 112 6.48 3.02 -6.13
C HIS A 112 6.07 4.10 -5.15
N ARG A 113 4.96 4.79 -5.42
CA ARG A 113 4.41 5.78 -4.50
C ARG A 113 2.99 5.40 -4.12
N ASP A 114 2.74 5.33 -2.82
CA ASP A 114 1.41 5.11 -2.28
C ASP A 114 0.74 6.44 -1.95
N TYR A 115 -0.53 6.54 -2.31
CA TYR A 115 -1.40 7.68 -2.00
C TYR A 115 -2.55 7.17 -1.14
N PHE A 116 -2.60 7.59 0.11
CA PHE A 116 -3.72 7.29 0.99
C PHE A 116 -3.79 8.30 2.12
N ASP A 117 -4.99 8.48 2.66
CA ASP A 117 -5.20 9.28 3.87
C ASP A 117 -4.97 8.38 5.08
N PHE A 118 -3.97 8.69 5.90
CA PHE A 118 -3.72 7.93 7.12
C PHE A 118 -4.32 8.58 8.36
N VAL A 119 -4.73 9.85 8.28
CA VAL A 119 -5.27 10.60 9.43
C VAL A 119 -6.72 10.21 9.72
N GLY A 120 -7.61 10.36 8.73
CA GLY A 120 -9.02 10.03 8.89
C GLY A 120 -9.26 8.59 9.30
N PRO A 121 -8.79 7.60 8.51
CA PRO A 121 -8.99 6.20 8.86
C PRO A 121 -8.31 5.77 10.15
N THR A 122 -7.17 6.37 10.50
CA THR A 122 -6.46 6.03 11.74
C THR A 122 -7.20 6.51 12.97
N PHE A 123 -7.69 7.73 12.95
CA PHE A 123 -8.34 8.34 14.11
C PHE A 123 -9.87 8.20 14.08
N GLY A 124 -10.46 7.98 12.91
CA GLY A 124 -11.90 7.86 12.75
C GLY A 124 -12.55 6.83 13.65
N PRO A 125 -12.02 5.61 13.79
CA PRO A 125 -12.59 4.58 14.68
C PRO A 125 -12.36 4.84 16.16
N VAL A 126 -11.46 5.76 16.52
CA VAL A 126 -11.11 6.01 17.93
C VAL A 126 -12.16 6.92 18.58
N PRO A 127 -12.81 6.49 19.68
CA PRO A 127 -13.81 7.34 20.36
C PRO A 127 -13.20 8.66 20.83
N LEU A 128 -13.94 9.75 20.71
CA LEU A 128 -13.58 11.13 21.06
C LEU A 128 -12.54 11.74 20.12
N ILE A 129 -11.48 11.01 19.75
CA ILE A 129 -10.42 11.51 18.86
C ILE A 129 -10.94 11.58 17.43
N GLY A 130 -11.64 10.54 16.95
CA GLY A 130 -12.18 10.53 15.59
C GLY A 130 -13.10 11.71 15.29
N PRO A 131 -14.14 11.96 16.11
CA PRO A 131 -15.00 13.13 15.93
C PRO A 131 -14.26 14.46 16.02
N PHE A 132 -13.26 14.57 16.90
CA PHE A 132 -12.44 15.79 17.01
C PHE A 132 -11.63 16.03 15.73
N VAL A 133 -10.98 15.00 15.20
CA VAL A 133 -10.18 15.12 13.96
C VAL A 133 -11.09 15.52 12.80
N ARG A 134 -12.26 14.90 12.67
CA ARG A 134 -13.22 15.25 11.60
C ARG A 134 -13.71 16.68 11.74
N TRP A 135 -14.01 17.11 12.97
CA TRP A 135 -14.42 18.49 13.25
C TRP A 135 -13.31 19.48 12.86
N MET A 136 -12.10 19.21 13.28
CA MET A 136 -10.94 20.07 12.98
C MET A 136 -10.69 20.16 11.47
N TYR A 137 -10.75 19.02 10.78
CA TYR A 137 -10.58 19.00 9.33
C TYR A 137 -11.66 19.81 8.63
N GLY A 138 -12.91 19.62 9.00
CA GLY A 138 -14.03 20.39 8.45
C GLY A 138 -13.93 21.88 8.73
N ARG A 139 -13.42 22.25 9.91
CA ARG A 139 -13.30 23.66 10.32
C ARG A 139 -12.17 24.40 9.59
N PHE A 140 -11.04 23.75 9.34
CA PHE A 140 -9.83 24.42 8.84
C PHE A 140 -9.43 24.04 7.41
N VAL A 141 -9.94 22.96 6.86
CA VAL A 141 -9.54 22.47 5.54
C VAL A 141 -10.67 22.58 4.53
N THR A 142 -11.88 22.31 4.92
CA THR A 142 -13.07 22.43 4.07
C THR A 142 -13.95 23.59 4.54
#